data_ac6c40ca835816cfc6b1a79a21e9c121
#
_entry.id   ac6c40ca835816cfc6b1a79a21e9c121
#
_cell.length_a   1.000
_cell.length_b   1.000
_cell.length_c   1.000
_cell.angle_alpha   90.00
_cell.angle_beta   90.00
_cell.angle_gamma   90.00
#
_symmetry.space_group_name_H-M   'P 1'
#
loop_
_entity.id
_entity.type
_entity.pdbx_description
1 polymer ?
#
loop_
_entity_poly.entity_id
_entity_poly.type
_entity_poly.pdbx_seq_one_letter_code
_entity_poly.pdbx_strand_id
1 'polypeptide(L)'
;VSMYLGKPAKLVGLSPQINDRTDSFWKNIFADLKLAKIPKTAYFHRDASGGDIKAIFYLTDVDELTGPFSYVVGSHKLNFSSLDNLICEANDFNLSSTDLETRKKFAALPSKLQQKGSFGNDLSDESQLSLDICNSTWKITGKKGSIVIFDTKGVHRGGMVESSERLVITTVIG
;
A
#
# COMPACT_ATOMS: atom_id res chain seq x y z
N VAL A 1 -2.97 4.06 20.41
CA VAL A 1 -3.16 4.98 19.27
C VAL A 1 -3.23 6.42 19.74
N SER A 2 -4.07 6.77 20.73
CA SER A 2 -4.20 8.15 21.23
C SER A 2 -2.86 8.79 21.63
N MET A 3 -1.99 8.05 22.32
CA MET A 3 -0.64 8.54 22.67
C MET A 3 0.21 8.85 21.43
N TYR A 4 0.09 8.05 20.39
CA TYR A 4 0.81 8.25 19.12
C TYR A 4 0.30 9.48 18.36
N LEU A 5 -1.03 9.65 18.32
CA LEU A 5 -1.68 10.78 17.66
C LEU A 5 -1.58 12.11 18.43
N GLY A 6 -1.24 12.06 19.73
CA GLY A 6 -1.28 13.24 20.59
C GLY A 6 -2.68 13.80 20.86
N LYS A 7 -3.73 13.05 20.52
CA LYS A 7 -5.15 13.40 20.69
C LYS A 7 -5.99 12.15 20.96
N PRO A 8 -7.22 12.29 21.48
CA PRO A 8 -8.13 11.16 21.61
C PRO A 8 -8.38 10.49 20.27
N ALA A 9 -8.13 9.18 20.20
CA ALA A 9 -8.38 8.39 19.01
C ALA A 9 -9.86 8.10 18.84
N LYS A 10 -10.37 8.22 17.60
CA LYS A 10 -11.74 7.89 17.23
C LYS A 10 -11.74 6.96 16.02
N LEU A 11 -12.63 5.98 16.03
CA LEU A 11 -12.91 5.18 14.84
C LEU A 11 -13.71 6.03 13.85
N VAL A 12 -13.22 6.15 12.63
CA VAL A 12 -13.85 6.97 11.58
C VAL A 12 -14.73 6.11 10.67
N GLY A 13 -14.50 4.82 10.59
CA GLY A 13 -15.30 3.92 9.78
C GLY A 13 -14.83 2.48 9.86
N LEU A 14 -15.66 1.57 9.40
CA LEU A 14 -15.36 0.15 9.27
C LEU A 14 -15.65 -0.28 7.84
N SER A 15 -14.69 -0.94 7.21
CA SER A 15 -14.82 -1.46 5.85
C SER A 15 -14.51 -2.96 5.85
N PRO A 16 -15.53 -3.83 5.79
CA PRO A 16 -15.32 -5.25 5.58
C PRO A 16 -14.88 -5.51 4.14
N GLN A 17 -13.95 -6.43 3.96
CA GLN A 17 -13.40 -6.78 2.66
C GLN A 17 -13.21 -8.29 2.56
N ILE A 18 -13.56 -8.82 1.39
CA ILE A 18 -13.22 -10.17 0.97
C ILE A 18 -12.17 -10.03 -0.13
N ASN A 19 -11.03 -10.62 0.08
CA ASN A 19 -9.95 -10.66 -0.89
C ASN A 19 -9.80 -12.10 -1.35
N ASP A 20 -9.93 -12.31 -2.62
CA ASP A 20 -9.84 -13.62 -3.26
C ASP A 20 -8.74 -13.62 -4.33
N ARG A 21 -8.54 -14.77 -4.96
CA ARG A 21 -7.63 -14.92 -6.09
C ARG A 21 -8.25 -14.37 -7.38
N THR A 22 -8.57 -13.07 -7.43
CA THR A 22 -8.99 -12.45 -8.68
C THR A 22 -7.80 -11.84 -9.40
N ASP A 23 -7.41 -12.47 -10.49
CA ASP A 23 -6.43 -11.89 -11.43
C ASP A 23 -6.94 -10.60 -12.10
N SER A 24 -8.24 -10.36 -12.11
CA SER A 24 -8.85 -9.27 -12.88
C SER A 24 -8.45 -7.89 -12.36
N PHE A 25 -8.42 -7.71 -11.04
CA PHE A 25 -8.02 -6.45 -10.43
C PHE A 25 -6.57 -6.10 -10.78
N TRP A 26 -5.65 -7.04 -10.57
CA TRP A 26 -4.23 -6.86 -10.85
C TRP A 26 -3.94 -6.72 -12.34
N LYS A 27 -4.63 -7.48 -13.19
CA LYS A 27 -4.50 -7.37 -14.65
C LYS A 27 -4.93 -6.01 -15.18
N ASN A 28 -6.02 -5.45 -14.65
CA ASN A 28 -6.50 -4.14 -15.09
C ASN A 28 -5.52 -3.03 -14.76
N ILE A 29 -4.89 -3.10 -13.60
CA ILE A 29 -3.95 -2.08 -13.15
C ILE A 29 -2.63 -2.16 -13.90
N PHE A 30 -2.19 -3.36 -14.26
CA PHE A 30 -0.94 -3.57 -15.00
C PHE A 30 -1.13 -3.76 -16.49
N ALA A 31 -2.34 -3.58 -17.01
CA ALA A 31 -2.64 -3.77 -18.45
C ALA A 31 -1.72 -2.95 -19.36
N ASP A 32 -1.38 -1.73 -18.93
CA ASP A 32 -0.54 -0.82 -19.70
C ASP A 32 0.95 -1.19 -19.67
N LEU A 33 1.38 -1.99 -18.71
CA LEU A 33 2.80 -2.25 -18.48
C LEU A 33 3.34 -3.38 -19.35
N LYS A 34 2.48 -4.13 -20.06
CA LYS A 34 2.86 -5.30 -20.90
C LYS A 34 3.83 -6.25 -20.20
N LEU A 35 3.71 -6.40 -18.89
CA LEU A 35 4.62 -7.19 -18.09
C LEU A 35 4.25 -8.66 -18.16
N ALA A 36 5.24 -9.52 -18.30
CA ALA A 36 5.05 -10.97 -18.22
C ALA A 36 4.74 -11.44 -16.79
N LYS A 37 5.15 -10.66 -15.79
CA LYS A 37 4.92 -10.92 -14.37
C LYS A 37 4.61 -9.62 -13.65
N ILE A 38 3.79 -9.71 -12.60
CA ILE A 38 3.56 -8.59 -11.70
C ILE A 38 4.84 -8.32 -10.90
N PRO A 39 5.33 -7.07 -10.87
CA PRO A 39 6.54 -6.72 -10.12
C PRO A 39 6.39 -7.03 -8.63
N LYS A 40 7.46 -7.43 -7.98
CA LYS A 40 7.49 -7.69 -6.53
C LYS A 40 7.08 -6.48 -5.70
N THR A 41 7.33 -5.29 -6.24
CA THR A 41 7.00 -4.01 -5.63
C THR A 41 5.64 -3.45 -6.04
N ALA A 42 4.88 -4.21 -6.83
CA ALA A 42 3.56 -3.80 -7.25
C ALA A 42 2.70 -3.38 -6.06
N TYR A 43 1.99 -2.26 -6.19
CA TYR A 43 1.06 -1.76 -5.19
C TYR A 43 1.62 -1.21 -3.89
N PHE A 44 2.90 -1.15 -3.69
CA PHE A 44 3.41 -0.37 -2.57
C PHE A 44 3.07 1.11 -2.77
N HIS A 45 2.38 1.67 -1.79
CA HIS A 45 1.91 3.05 -1.81
C HIS A 45 1.93 3.65 -0.39
N ARG A 46 1.65 4.91 -0.31
CA ARG A 46 1.30 5.65 0.90
C ARG A 46 -0.07 6.25 0.71
N ASP A 47 -0.80 6.40 1.80
CA ASP A 47 -2.07 7.11 1.71
C ASP A 47 -1.84 8.62 1.59
N ALA A 48 -2.57 9.27 0.70
CA ALA A 48 -2.45 10.70 0.43
C ALA A 48 -2.78 11.58 1.64
N SER A 49 -3.75 11.16 2.45
CA SER A 49 -4.19 11.86 3.66
C SER A 49 -3.21 11.75 4.84
N GLY A 50 -2.03 11.22 4.64
CA GLY A 50 -1.03 10.86 5.63
C GLY A 50 -1.13 11.50 7.00
N GLY A 51 -1.17 10.69 8.04
CA GLY A 51 -1.32 11.09 9.43
C GLY A 51 -2.41 10.34 10.16
N ASP A 52 -3.20 9.55 9.44
CA ASP A 52 -4.16 8.65 10.02
C ASP A 52 -3.50 7.32 10.36
N ILE A 53 -4.01 6.68 11.38
CA ILE A 53 -3.68 5.30 11.73
C ILE A 53 -4.76 4.41 11.14
N LYS A 54 -4.36 3.32 10.52
CA LYS A 54 -5.29 2.27 10.12
C LYS A 54 -5.10 1.03 10.97
N ALA A 55 -6.18 0.29 11.14
CA ALA A 55 -6.13 -1.05 11.69
C ALA A 55 -6.79 -2.03 10.73
N ILE A 56 -6.22 -3.23 10.65
CA ILE A 56 -6.73 -4.36 9.89
C ILE A 56 -6.98 -5.50 10.88
N PHE A 57 -8.21 -5.98 10.92
CA PHE A 57 -8.61 -7.12 11.72
C PHE A 57 -8.70 -8.35 10.80
N TYR A 58 -7.93 -9.38 11.07
CA TYR A 58 -7.97 -10.64 10.33
C TYR A 58 -9.15 -11.49 10.82
N LEU A 59 -10.11 -11.72 9.94
CA LEU A 59 -11.27 -12.57 10.22
C LEU A 59 -11.05 -14.02 9.79
N THR A 60 -9.97 -14.29 9.05
CA THR A 60 -9.45 -15.62 8.70
C THR A 60 -7.99 -15.71 9.13
N ASP A 61 -7.43 -16.92 9.14
CA ASP A 61 -5.99 -17.08 9.23
C ASP A 61 -5.33 -16.46 7.99
N VAL A 62 -4.21 -15.79 8.20
CA VAL A 62 -3.45 -15.14 7.13
C VAL A 62 -2.02 -15.65 7.14
N ASP A 63 -1.64 -16.30 6.06
CA ASP A 63 -0.30 -16.84 5.79
C ASP A 63 0.32 -16.19 4.54
N GLU A 64 1.45 -16.69 4.09
CA GLU A 64 2.17 -16.16 2.93
C GLU A 64 1.36 -16.23 1.62
N LEU A 65 0.44 -17.20 1.50
CA LEU A 65 -0.33 -17.46 0.27
C LEU A 65 -1.70 -16.75 0.27
N THR A 66 -2.17 -16.33 1.43
CA THR A 66 -3.46 -15.64 1.56
C THR A 66 -3.34 -14.12 1.48
N GLY A 67 -2.21 -13.61 0.97
CA GLY A 67 -2.00 -12.21 0.69
C GLY A 67 -1.82 -11.35 1.94
N PRO A 68 -0.80 -11.59 2.78
CA PRO A 68 -0.59 -10.85 4.01
C PRO A 68 -0.35 -9.36 3.73
N PHE A 69 -0.92 -8.51 4.59
CA PHE A 69 -0.59 -7.09 4.55
C PHE A 69 0.92 -6.89 4.70
N SER A 70 1.47 -6.01 3.89
CA SER A 70 2.91 -5.77 3.84
C SER A 70 3.22 -4.32 4.15
N TYR A 71 4.24 -4.10 4.98
CA TYR A 71 4.65 -2.77 5.43
C TYR A 71 6.17 -2.63 5.36
N VAL A 72 6.65 -1.54 4.78
CA VAL A 72 8.08 -1.24 4.73
C VAL A 72 8.49 -0.59 6.05
N VAL A 73 9.25 -1.32 6.85
CA VAL A 73 9.60 -0.94 8.22
C VAL A 73 10.38 0.38 8.24
N GLY A 74 9.94 1.31 9.08
CA GLY A 74 10.58 2.61 9.24
C GLY A 74 10.20 3.67 8.21
N SER A 75 9.51 3.31 7.13
CA SER A 75 9.17 4.24 6.05
C SER A 75 8.25 5.40 6.44
N HIS A 76 7.50 5.28 7.54
CA HIS A 76 6.66 6.35 8.10
C HIS A 76 7.47 7.53 8.68
N LYS A 77 8.76 7.31 8.96
CA LYS A 77 9.65 8.36 9.52
C LYS A 77 10.25 9.28 8.46
N LEU A 78 10.04 8.97 7.19
CA LEU A 78 10.53 9.79 6.10
C LEU A 78 9.78 11.11 6.09
N ASN A 79 10.50 12.23 6.26
CA ASN A 79 9.93 13.56 6.13
C ASN A 79 9.67 13.86 4.65
N PHE A 80 8.45 14.32 4.36
CA PHE A 80 8.06 14.73 3.03
C PHE A 80 7.90 16.24 2.97
N SER A 81 8.46 16.83 1.94
CA SER A 81 8.11 18.18 1.53
C SER A 81 6.66 18.21 0.99
N SER A 82 6.08 19.41 0.86
CA SER A 82 4.78 19.57 0.21
C SER A 82 4.75 18.99 -1.20
N LEU A 83 5.88 19.03 -1.90
CA LEU A 83 6.03 18.44 -3.22
C LEU A 83 6.01 16.90 -3.16
N ASP A 84 6.69 16.30 -2.18
CA ASP A 84 6.66 14.85 -1.99
C ASP A 84 5.25 14.37 -1.66
N ASN A 85 4.48 15.13 -0.87
CA ASN A 85 3.07 14.83 -0.60
C ASN A 85 2.25 14.89 -1.89
N LEU A 86 2.44 15.92 -2.73
CA LEU A 86 1.75 16.03 -4.01
C LEU A 86 2.08 14.86 -4.94
N ILE A 87 3.33 14.41 -4.97
CA ILE A 87 3.74 13.26 -5.76
C ILE A 87 3.10 11.98 -5.21
N CYS A 88 3.05 11.82 -3.90
CA CYS A 88 2.36 10.69 -3.27
C CYS A 88 0.86 10.69 -3.59
N GLU A 89 0.19 11.84 -3.55
CA GLU A 89 -1.20 11.98 -3.96
C GLU A 89 -1.40 11.60 -5.43
N ALA A 90 -0.51 12.05 -6.31
CA ALA A 90 -0.57 11.71 -7.74
C ALA A 90 -0.35 10.22 -8.01
N ASN A 91 0.35 9.54 -7.12
CA ASN A 91 0.61 8.09 -7.17
C ASN A 91 -0.23 7.30 -6.15
N ASP A 92 -1.25 7.93 -5.58
CA ASP A 92 -2.12 7.27 -4.60
C ASP A 92 -2.85 6.09 -5.22
N PHE A 93 -2.85 5.04 -4.46
CA PHE A 93 -3.40 3.76 -4.84
C PHE A 93 -4.90 3.76 -5.14
N ASN A 94 -5.71 4.39 -4.31
CA ASN A 94 -7.15 4.14 -4.30
C ASN A 94 -7.86 4.51 -5.61
N LEU A 95 -7.48 5.61 -6.20
CA LEU A 95 -8.06 6.09 -7.44
C LEU A 95 -6.99 6.43 -8.47
N SER A 96 -5.91 7.04 -8.01
CA SER A 96 -4.93 7.66 -8.89
C SER A 96 -3.98 6.66 -9.54
N SER A 97 -3.65 5.54 -8.90
CA SER A 97 -2.81 4.51 -9.54
C SER A 97 -3.54 3.74 -10.64
N THR A 98 -4.87 3.75 -10.62
CA THR A 98 -5.75 3.14 -11.62
C THR A 98 -6.33 4.16 -12.59
N ASP A 99 -6.25 5.44 -12.26
CA ASP A 99 -6.70 6.52 -13.12
C ASP A 99 -5.64 6.89 -14.15
N LEU A 100 -5.96 6.66 -15.41
CA LEU A 100 -5.05 6.88 -16.53
C LEU A 100 -4.57 8.34 -16.62
N GLU A 101 -5.41 9.32 -16.34
CA GLU A 101 -5.05 10.73 -16.43
C GLU A 101 -4.07 11.12 -15.30
N THR A 102 -4.28 10.62 -14.10
CA THR A 102 -3.35 10.83 -12.99
C THR A 102 -2.01 10.14 -13.26
N ARG A 103 -2.01 8.93 -13.82
CA ARG A 103 -0.78 8.25 -14.24
C ARG A 103 -0.03 9.02 -15.31
N LYS A 104 -0.71 9.57 -16.31
CA LYS A 104 -0.09 10.44 -17.33
C LYS A 104 0.54 11.69 -16.71
N LYS A 105 -0.16 12.34 -15.77
CA LYS A 105 0.38 13.50 -15.03
C LYS A 105 1.62 13.12 -14.24
N PHE A 106 1.58 11.98 -13.55
CA PHE A 106 2.75 11.46 -12.82
C PHE A 106 3.90 11.15 -13.76
N ALA A 107 3.65 10.48 -14.88
CA ALA A 107 4.66 10.14 -15.89
C ALA A 107 5.28 11.39 -16.57
N ALA A 108 4.58 12.52 -16.59
CA ALA A 108 5.08 13.78 -17.11
C ALA A 108 6.00 14.53 -16.13
N LEU A 109 6.09 14.10 -14.86
CA LEU A 109 7.01 14.69 -13.89
C LEU A 109 8.47 14.38 -14.26
N PRO A 110 9.42 15.26 -13.87
CA PRO A 110 10.84 14.95 -13.98
C PRO A 110 11.19 13.63 -13.26
N SER A 111 12.09 12.83 -13.83
CA SER A 111 12.45 11.50 -13.32
C SER A 111 12.85 11.48 -11.84
N LYS A 112 13.57 12.52 -11.38
CA LYS A 112 13.94 12.65 -9.96
C LYS A 112 12.72 12.80 -9.03
N LEU A 113 11.64 13.40 -9.51
CA LEU A 113 10.41 13.53 -8.75
C LEU A 113 9.61 12.23 -8.79
N GLN A 114 9.55 11.58 -9.96
CA GLN A 114 8.92 10.26 -10.07
C GLN A 114 9.54 9.26 -9.10
N GLN A 115 10.88 9.21 -9.00
CA GLN A 115 11.59 8.32 -8.09
C GLN A 115 11.22 8.50 -6.62
N LYS A 116 10.84 9.71 -6.19
CA LYS A 116 10.40 9.97 -4.82
C LYS A 116 9.00 9.46 -4.51
N GLY A 117 8.10 9.46 -5.49
CA GLY A 117 6.70 9.05 -5.33
C GLY A 117 6.34 7.73 -5.99
N SER A 118 7.25 7.10 -6.75
CA SER A 118 6.98 5.85 -7.47
C SER A 118 7.08 4.66 -6.55
N PHE A 119 5.95 4.21 -6.09
CA PHE A 119 5.82 2.95 -5.37
C PHE A 119 4.98 1.97 -6.18
N GLY A 120 5.34 0.71 -6.13
CA GLY A 120 4.56 -0.33 -6.79
C GLY A 120 4.88 -0.45 -8.27
N ASN A 121 3.88 -0.33 -9.10
CA ASN A 121 3.95 -0.68 -10.52
C ASN A 121 4.88 0.18 -11.39
N ASP A 122 5.24 1.37 -10.90
CA ASP A 122 6.11 2.28 -11.66
C ASP A 122 7.61 2.04 -11.38
N LEU A 123 7.94 1.14 -10.46
CA LEU A 123 9.31 0.78 -10.13
C LEU A 123 9.80 -0.41 -10.95
N SER A 124 11.03 -0.32 -11.44
CA SER A 124 11.75 -1.51 -11.89
C SER A 124 12.14 -2.37 -10.69
N ASP A 125 11.89 -3.69 -10.76
CA ASP A 125 12.31 -4.62 -9.69
C ASP A 125 13.83 -4.72 -9.52
N GLU A 126 14.60 -4.22 -10.48
CA GLU A 126 16.06 -4.17 -10.46
C GLU A 126 16.60 -2.83 -9.93
N SER A 127 15.70 -1.85 -9.67
CA SER A 127 16.13 -0.56 -9.12
C SER A 127 16.57 -0.72 -7.66
N GLN A 128 17.50 0.12 -7.21
CA GLN A 128 17.95 0.12 -5.82
C GLN A 128 16.78 0.38 -4.86
N LEU A 129 15.86 1.28 -5.22
CA LEU A 129 14.67 1.56 -4.42
C LEU A 129 13.77 0.33 -4.30
N SER A 130 13.60 -0.43 -5.38
CA SER A 130 12.82 -1.67 -5.34
C SER A 130 13.47 -2.70 -4.42
N LEU A 131 14.79 -2.87 -4.49
CA LEU A 131 15.53 -3.76 -3.60
C LEU A 131 15.41 -3.33 -2.14
N ASP A 132 15.53 -2.05 -1.85
CA ASP A 132 15.40 -1.50 -0.49
C ASP A 132 13.98 -1.73 0.07
N ILE A 133 12.94 -1.52 -0.74
CA ILE A 133 11.56 -1.83 -0.38
C ILE A 133 11.40 -3.32 -0.08
N CYS A 134 11.86 -4.20 -0.96
CA CYS A 134 11.73 -5.65 -0.77
C CYS A 134 12.46 -6.13 0.50
N ASN A 135 13.68 -5.64 0.73
CA ASN A 135 14.50 -6.04 1.87
C ASN A 135 13.96 -5.52 3.21
N SER A 136 13.28 -4.38 3.20
CA SER A 136 12.71 -3.77 4.41
C SER A 136 11.23 -4.09 4.61
N THR A 137 10.65 -4.92 3.78
CA THR A 137 9.23 -5.26 3.85
C THR A 137 8.98 -6.35 4.88
N TRP A 138 8.08 -6.06 5.80
CA TRP A 138 7.51 -7.03 6.72
C TRP A 138 6.13 -7.47 6.20
N LYS A 139 6.01 -8.75 5.85
CA LYS A 139 4.74 -9.40 5.56
C LYS A 139 4.12 -9.87 6.87
N ILE A 140 2.94 -9.38 7.17
CA ILE A 140 2.32 -9.56 8.47
C ILE A 140 1.31 -10.72 8.39
N THR A 141 1.79 -11.90 8.69
CA THR A 141 0.97 -13.11 8.86
C THR A 141 0.36 -13.15 10.26
N GLY A 142 -0.72 -13.89 10.42
CA GLY A 142 -1.36 -14.02 11.73
C GLY A 142 -2.58 -14.92 11.72
N LYS A 143 -3.00 -15.33 12.91
CA LYS A 143 -4.23 -16.11 13.08
C LYS A 143 -5.47 -15.22 13.03
N LYS A 144 -6.60 -15.80 12.73
CA LYS A 144 -7.93 -15.18 12.92
C LYS A 144 -7.99 -14.48 14.29
N GLY A 145 -8.44 -13.24 14.29
CA GLY A 145 -8.45 -12.37 15.47
C GLY A 145 -7.21 -11.50 15.64
N SER A 146 -6.17 -11.68 14.82
CA SER A 146 -5.01 -10.78 14.82
C SER A 146 -5.41 -9.37 14.35
N ILE A 147 -4.76 -8.37 14.93
CA ILE A 147 -4.96 -6.97 14.58
C ILE A 147 -3.63 -6.37 14.16
N VAL A 148 -3.59 -5.76 13.00
CA VAL A 148 -2.45 -4.99 12.49
C VAL A 148 -2.79 -3.52 12.62
N ILE A 149 -1.94 -2.75 13.30
CA ILE A 149 -2.10 -1.29 13.43
C ILE A 149 -0.88 -0.65 12.80
N PHE A 150 -1.10 0.31 11.90
CA PHE A 150 -0.01 0.95 11.17
C PHE A 150 -0.28 2.42 10.84
N ASP A 151 0.79 3.17 10.66
CA ASP A 151 0.77 4.55 10.20
C ASP A 151 0.70 4.58 8.66
N THR A 152 -0.32 5.23 8.13
CA THR A 152 -0.58 5.31 6.68
C THR A 152 0.47 6.14 5.91
N LYS A 153 1.30 6.91 6.60
CA LYS A 153 2.48 7.56 6.01
C LYS A 153 3.55 6.57 5.56
N GLY A 154 3.59 5.39 6.16
CA GLY A 154 4.53 4.36 5.76
C GLY A 154 4.13 3.70 4.45
N VAL A 155 5.13 3.24 3.72
CA VAL A 155 4.93 2.48 2.48
C VAL A 155 4.34 1.12 2.79
N HIS A 156 3.21 0.81 2.20
CA HIS A 156 2.48 -0.42 2.47
C HIS A 156 1.69 -0.92 1.26
N ARG A 157 1.20 -2.13 1.35
CA ARG A 157 0.24 -2.72 0.40
C ARG A 157 -0.61 -3.81 1.03
N GLY A 158 -1.79 -4.06 0.46
CA GLY A 158 -2.48 -5.34 0.61
C GLY A 158 -1.73 -6.41 -0.20
N GLY A 159 -1.51 -7.59 0.38
CA GLY A 159 -0.86 -8.69 -0.35
C GLY A 159 -1.78 -9.30 -1.41
N MET A 160 -1.18 -9.93 -2.40
CA MET A 160 -1.89 -10.74 -3.40
C MET A 160 -2.30 -12.06 -2.77
N VAL A 161 -3.57 -12.43 -2.97
CA VAL A 161 -4.08 -13.74 -2.56
C VAL A 161 -3.74 -14.75 -3.65
N GLU A 162 -2.97 -15.77 -3.30
CA GLU A 162 -2.58 -16.86 -4.19
C GLU A 162 -3.42 -18.12 -3.96
N SER A 163 -3.91 -18.29 -2.73
CA SER A 163 -4.80 -19.40 -2.36
C SER A 163 -5.81 -18.98 -1.32
N SER A 164 -7.00 -19.57 -1.37
CA SER A 164 -8.10 -19.30 -0.44
C SER A 164 -8.61 -17.85 -0.47
N GLU A 165 -9.36 -17.46 0.53
CA GLU A 165 -9.88 -16.11 0.70
C GLU A 165 -9.31 -15.49 1.97
N ARG A 166 -9.06 -14.19 1.94
CA ARG A 166 -8.73 -13.41 3.12
C ARG A 166 -9.89 -12.48 3.44
N LEU A 167 -10.49 -12.68 4.60
CA LEU A 167 -11.52 -11.80 5.13
C LEU A 167 -10.90 -10.85 6.15
N VAL A 168 -11.12 -9.55 5.97
CA VAL A 168 -10.61 -8.53 6.88
C VAL A 168 -11.66 -7.45 7.13
N ILE A 169 -11.51 -6.75 8.24
CA ILE A 169 -12.16 -5.46 8.46
C ILE A 169 -11.05 -4.43 8.57
N THR A 170 -11.11 -3.38 7.77
CA THR A 170 -10.23 -2.23 7.89
C THR A 170 -10.94 -1.07 8.57
N THR A 171 -10.20 -0.28 9.32
CA THR A 171 -10.73 0.94 9.95
C THR A 171 -9.69 2.04 9.93
N VAL A 172 -10.14 3.28 9.84
CA VAL A 172 -9.34 4.47 10.04
C VAL A 172 -9.53 4.96 11.48
N ILE A 173 -8.45 5.36 12.11
CA ILE A 173 -8.40 5.89 13.47
C ILE A 173 -7.78 7.28 13.40
N GLY A 174 -8.58 8.29 13.59
CA GLY A 174 -8.16 9.69 13.49
C GLY A 174 -8.45 10.53 14.74
#